data_3b0572a1db0a85464735ce969c686079
#
_entry.id   3b0572a1db0a85464735ce969c686079
#
_cell.length_a   1.000
_cell.length_b   1.000
_cell.length_c   1.000
_cell.angle_alpha   90.00
_cell.angle_beta   90.00
_cell.angle_gamma   90.00
#
_symmetry.space_group_name_H-M   'P 1'
#
loop_
_entity.id
_entity.type
_entity.pdbx_description
1 polymer ?
#
loop_
_entity_poly.entity_id
_entity_poly.type
_entity_poly.pdbx_seq_one_letter_code
_entity_poly.pdbx_strand_id
1 'polypeptide(L)'
;MNGNSSGNCSLRRCSKPTLPNTPGTWFDGGDEAGRNPGGASLWWSWTAPSNGLCHADTIGSGFNTLLAVYTGATVSNLTLVASNDDSPSMPPVSEVAFFAVAGSTYFFTVDGYNSASGSIAFNFFHTPVAGPPNDYFAGATVVASTNYSISNYSNAGASIEAGEPNPCGFAGGASVWWRWTPPFTGLAQVDTLGASMYAILSIYTGSTVSNLAPVTCAWALGATLYFPVTNGITYAIMVDG
;
A
#
# COMPACT_ATOMS: atom_id res chain seq x y z
N MET A 1 -20.99 -27.39 -0.15
CA MET A 1 -21.52 -26.21 0.55
C MET A 1 -20.45 -25.13 0.41
N ASN A 2 -20.64 -24.25 -0.57
CA ASN A 2 -19.67 -23.22 -0.92
C ASN A 2 -19.92 -22.00 -0.04
N GLY A 3 -19.08 -21.80 0.96
CA GLY A 3 -19.05 -20.57 1.77
C GLY A 3 -18.30 -19.47 1.02
N ASN A 4 -19.02 -18.69 0.25
CA ASN A 4 -18.50 -17.46 -0.35
C ASN A 4 -18.54 -16.35 0.74
N SER A 5 -17.45 -16.19 1.47
CA SER A 5 -17.27 -15.02 2.35
C SER A 5 -16.84 -13.81 1.52
N SER A 6 -17.79 -13.21 0.82
CA SER A 6 -17.65 -11.86 0.29
C SER A 6 -17.49 -10.92 1.46
N GLY A 7 -16.26 -10.49 1.73
CA GLY A 7 -15.95 -9.48 2.72
C GLY A 7 -16.73 -8.20 2.39
N ASN A 8 -17.69 -7.89 3.25
CA ASN A 8 -18.56 -6.74 3.10
C ASN A 8 -17.74 -5.47 3.34
N CYS A 9 -17.26 -4.85 2.28
CA CYS A 9 -16.50 -3.61 2.34
C CYS A 9 -17.47 -2.46 2.64
N SER A 10 -17.42 -1.90 3.85
CA SER A 10 -18.30 -0.79 4.25
C SER A 10 -17.80 0.52 3.67
N LEU A 11 -18.36 0.93 2.54
CA LEU A 11 -18.18 2.27 1.97
C LEU A 11 -19.02 3.29 2.74
N ARG A 12 -18.38 4.39 3.13
CA ARG A 12 -19.09 5.55 3.73
C ARG A 12 -19.26 6.63 2.69
N ARG A 13 -20.49 7.07 2.47
CA ARG A 13 -20.75 8.27 1.67
C ARG A 13 -20.24 9.49 2.45
N CYS A 14 -19.34 10.25 1.84
CA CYS A 14 -18.86 11.51 2.40
C CYS A 14 -19.82 12.65 2.04
N SER A 15 -20.04 13.56 2.99
CA SER A 15 -20.65 14.84 2.67
C SER A 15 -19.75 15.55 1.65
N LYS A 16 -20.34 16.16 0.63
CA LYS A 16 -19.58 16.93 -0.36
C LYS A 16 -18.72 17.95 0.38
N PRO A 17 -17.38 17.90 0.28
CA PRO A 17 -16.57 18.94 0.86
C PRO A 17 -16.91 20.26 0.18
N THR A 18 -17.13 21.32 0.95
CA THR A 18 -17.29 22.68 0.44
C THR A 18 -15.97 23.12 -0.19
N LEU A 19 -15.87 22.98 -1.51
CA LEU A 19 -14.74 23.50 -2.28
C LEU A 19 -14.96 24.98 -2.57
N PRO A 20 -13.90 25.82 -2.46
CA PRO A 20 -13.85 27.02 -3.26
C PRO A 20 -13.87 26.58 -4.73
N ASN A 21 -14.67 27.27 -5.52
CA ASN A 21 -14.95 27.02 -6.94
C ASN A 21 -13.66 27.01 -7.79
N THR A 22 -12.89 25.94 -7.71
CA THR A 22 -11.82 25.66 -8.68
C THR A 22 -12.29 24.47 -9.52
N PRO A 23 -12.43 24.63 -10.83
CA PRO A 23 -12.77 23.50 -11.71
C PRO A 23 -11.70 22.42 -11.52
N GLY A 24 -12.08 21.26 -11.00
CA GLY A 24 -11.22 20.11 -10.94
C GLY A 24 -10.80 19.73 -12.36
N THR A 25 -9.50 19.77 -12.63
CA THR A 25 -8.97 19.27 -13.90
C THR A 25 -8.91 17.75 -13.76
N TRP A 26 -9.80 17.06 -14.42
CA TRP A 26 -9.70 15.62 -14.63
C TRP A 26 -8.55 15.37 -15.60
N PHE A 27 -7.60 14.53 -15.22
CA PHE A 27 -6.54 14.09 -16.11
C PHE A 27 -6.98 12.80 -16.76
N ASP A 28 -7.42 12.90 -18.01
CA ASP A 28 -7.58 11.76 -18.87
C ASP A 28 -6.20 11.28 -19.33
N GLY A 29 -5.90 10.01 -19.10
CA GLY A 29 -4.63 9.38 -19.46
C GLY A 29 -4.52 8.94 -20.92
N GLY A 30 -5.25 9.55 -21.85
CA GLY A 30 -5.16 9.21 -23.27
C GLY A 30 -6.23 9.86 -24.14
N ASP A 31 -5.80 10.73 -25.00
CA ASP A 31 -6.51 11.34 -26.11
C ASP A 31 -7.77 12.17 -25.80
N GLU A 32 -7.57 13.38 -25.71
CA GLU A 32 -8.34 14.59 -25.88
C GLU A 32 -8.01 15.61 -24.79
N ALA A 33 -7.17 16.58 -25.14
CA ALA A 33 -6.80 17.71 -24.30
C ALA A 33 -8.01 18.65 -24.04
N GLY A 34 -9.02 18.16 -23.34
CA GLY A 34 -10.20 18.89 -22.92
C GLY A 34 -10.39 18.78 -21.42
N ARG A 35 -10.17 19.89 -20.71
CA ARG A 35 -10.57 20.02 -19.31
C ARG A 35 -12.08 19.76 -19.22
N ASN A 36 -12.46 18.61 -18.71
CA ASN A 36 -13.85 18.36 -18.46
C ASN A 36 -14.29 19.18 -17.23
N PRO A 37 -15.22 20.12 -17.39
CA PRO A 37 -15.62 21.02 -16.31
C PRO A 37 -16.54 20.34 -15.32
N GLY A 38 -16.41 19.06 -14.95
CA GLY A 38 -17.23 18.39 -13.95
C GLY A 38 -18.35 19.25 -13.34
N GLY A 39 -19.36 18.71 -12.73
CA GLY A 39 -20.45 19.58 -12.27
C GLY A 39 -21.23 19.06 -11.07
N ALA A 40 -21.33 17.76 -10.91
CA ALA A 40 -22.21 17.13 -9.94
C ALA A 40 -21.58 15.94 -9.22
N SER A 41 -20.32 16.09 -8.80
CA SER A 41 -19.54 15.01 -8.18
C SER A 41 -20.16 14.46 -6.90
N LEU A 42 -20.14 13.15 -6.74
CA LEU A 42 -20.41 12.44 -5.49
C LEU A 42 -19.12 11.78 -4.97
N TRP A 43 -19.01 11.68 -3.65
CA TRP A 43 -17.81 11.20 -2.99
C TRP A 43 -18.08 10.06 -2.01
N TRP A 44 -17.18 9.09 -2.00
CA TRP A 44 -17.13 8.01 -1.03
C TRP A 44 -15.73 7.93 -0.43
N SER A 45 -15.61 7.41 0.77
CA SER A 45 -14.33 7.08 1.40
C SER A 45 -14.30 5.64 1.88
N TRP A 46 -13.12 5.06 1.82
CA TRP A 46 -12.86 3.72 2.30
C TRP A 46 -11.43 3.64 2.83
N THR A 47 -11.27 3.04 4.02
CA THR A 47 -9.95 2.76 4.57
C THR A 47 -9.64 1.30 4.34
N ALA A 48 -8.52 1.02 3.69
CA ALA A 48 -8.11 -0.33 3.35
C ALA A 48 -7.84 -1.16 4.62
N PRO A 49 -8.54 -2.28 4.84
CA PRO A 49 -8.32 -3.14 6.01
C PRO A 49 -7.06 -3.99 5.87
N SER A 50 -6.56 -4.17 4.65
CA SER A 50 -5.36 -4.93 4.30
C SER A 50 -4.82 -4.45 2.95
N ASN A 51 -3.58 -4.81 2.64
CA ASN A 51 -3.06 -4.68 1.28
C ASN A 51 -3.90 -5.52 0.33
N GLY A 52 -4.09 -5.05 -0.91
CA GLY A 52 -4.87 -5.81 -1.88
C GLY A 52 -5.15 -5.08 -3.18
N LEU A 53 -5.64 -5.84 -4.15
CA LEU A 53 -6.10 -5.31 -5.43
C LEU A 53 -7.52 -4.76 -5.26
N CYS A 54 -7.72 -3.53 -5.71
CA CYS A 54 -9.01 -2.87 -5.76
C CYS A 54 -9.45 -2.68 -7.20
N HIS A 55 -10.76 -2.82 -7.39
CA HIS A 55 -11.46 -2.47 -8.63
C HIS A 55 -12.69 -1.65 -8.26
N ALA A 56 -12.88 -0.56 -8.96
CA ALA A 56 -14.09 0.24 -8.83
C ALA A 56 -14.63 0.58 -10.23
N ASP A 57 -15.95 0.57 -10.38
CA ASP A 57 -16.61 0.88 -11.64
C ASP A 57 -17.95 1.61 -11.43
N THR A 58 -18.46 2.16 -12.51
CA THR A 58 -19.77 2.84 -12.56
C THR A 58 -20.78 2.11 -13.44
N ILE A 59 -20.55 0.81 -13.68
CA ILE A 59 -21.43 -0.03 -14.50
C ILE A 59 -22.84 -0.04 -13.93
N GLY A 60 -23.82 0.28 -14.76
CA GLY A 60 -25.22 0.44 -14.38
C GLY A 60 -25.64 1.90 -14.19
N SER A 61 -24.73 2.87 -14.33
CA SER A 61 -25.07 4.29 -14.38
C SER A 61 -25.84 4.66 -15.64
N GLY A 62 -26.71 5.66 -15.53
CA GLY A 62 -27.58 6.10 -16.63
C GLY A 62 -27.01 7.20 -17.53
N PHE A 63 -25.71 7.52 -17.40
CA PHE A 63 -25.04 8.59 -18.16
C PHE A 63 -23.53 8.31 -18.27
N ASN A 64 -22.85 9.08 -19.15
CA ASN A 64 -21.39 9.02 -19.27
C ASN A 64 -20.73 9.55 -18.00
N THR A 65 -19.95 8.69 -17.30
CA THR A 65 -19.38 8.96 -15.99
C THR A 65 -17.87 9.22 -16.08
N LEU A 66 -17.37 9.94 -15.08
CA LEU A 66 -15.94 10.09 -14.78
C LEU A 66 -15.70 9.49 -13.40
N LEU A 67 -14.71 8.63 -13.27
CA LEU A 67 -14.34 8.00 -12.01
C LEU A 67 -12.89 8.31 -11.67
N ALA A 68 -12.63 8.77 -10.44
CA ALA A 68 -11.28 8.94 -9.96
C ALA A 68 -11.13 8.51 -8.49
N VAL A 69 -9.91 8.09 -8.14
CA VAL A 69 -9.52 7.64 -6.81
C VAL A 69 -8.36 8.49 -6.33
N TYR A 70 -8.43 8.95 -5.09
CA TYR A 70 -7.41 9.80 -4.47
C TYR A 70 -7.03 9.30 -3.09
N THR A 71 -5.83 9.72 -2.65
CA THR A 71 -5.40 9.75 -1.25
C THR A 71 -5.17 11.19 -0.83
N GLY A 72 -5.12 11.46 0.48
CA GLY A 72 -4.84 12.80 1.03
C GLY A 72 -5.73 13.11 2.22
N ALA A 73 -5.38 14.14 2.99
CA ALA A 73 -6.09 14.53 4.21
C ALA A 73 -7.19 15.58 3.97
N THR A 74 -7.07 16.38 2.93
CA THR A 74 -8.00 17.46 2.59
C THR A 74 -8.19 17.55 1.08
N VAL A 75 -9.33 18.06 0.63
CA VAL A 75 -9.65 18.19 -0.79
C VAL A 75 -8.65 19.05 -1.56
N SER A 76 -8.03 20.01 -0.89
CA SER A 76 -6.99 20.88 -1.49
C SER A 76 -5.62 20.19 -1.61
N ASN A 77 -5.46 19.01 -1.03
CA ASN A 77 -4.19 18.26 -1.02
C ASN A 77 -4.43 16.78 -1.34
N LEU A 78 -5.22 16.52 -2.37
CA LEU A 78 -5.45 15.17 -2.87
C LEU A 78 -4.37 14.77 -3.87
N THR A 79 -3.92 13.52 -3.74
CA THR A 79 -3.03 12.87 -4.69
C THR A 79 -3.83 11.86 -5.49
N LEU A 80 -3.81 11.98 -6.82
CA LEU A 80 -4.48 11.05 -7.73
C LEU A 80 -3.80 9.67 -7.66
N VAL A 81 -4.61 8.63 -7.50
CA VAL A 81 -4.18 7.22 -7.52
C VAL A 81 -4.52 6.59 -8.87
N ALA A 82 -5.77 6.75 -9.33
CA ALA A 82 -6.25 6.24 -10.60
C ALA A 82 -7.44 7.06 -11.09
N SER A 83 -7.64 7.15 -12.40
CA SER A 83 -8.83 7.76 -13.00
C SER A 83 -9.16 7.14 -14.35
N ASN A 84 -10.42 7.20 -14.73
CA ASN A 84 -10.89 6.74 -16.03
C ASN A 84 -12.17 7.50 -16.42
N ASP A 85 -12.33 7.78 -17.71
CA ASP A 85 -13.55 8.30 -18.32
C ASP A 85 -14.37 7.14 -18.89
N ASP A 86 -13.86 6.48 -19.93
CA ASP A 86 -14.53 5.38 -20.59
C ASP A 86 -13.86 4.04 -20.29
N SER A 87 -14.60 3.07 -19.75
CA SER A 87 -14.14 1.71 -19.64
C SER A 87 -13.88 1.09 -21.01
N PRO A 88 -12.71 0.49 -21.26
CA PRO A 88 -12.42 -0.18 -22.52
C PRO A 88 -13.41 -1.30 -22.84
N SER A 89 -14.02 -1.89 -21.82
CA SER A 89 -14.95 -3.01 -21.94
C SER A 89 -16.42 -2.59 -22.06
N MET A 90 -16.81 -1.46 -21.48
CA MET A 90 -18.20 -1.02 -21.37
C MET A 90 -18.37 0.51 -21.41
N PRO A 91 -18.00 1.20 -22.51
CA PRO A 91 -18.25 2.63 -22.62
C PRO A 91 -19.77 2.92 -22.63
N PRO A 92 -20.27 4.05 -22.11
CA PRO A 92 -19.55 5.22 -21.59
C PRO A 92 -19.45 5.24 -20.04
N VAL A 93 -19.30 4.11 -19.40
CA VAL A 93 -19.06 4.03 -17.95
C VAL A 93 -17.58 3.89 -17.65
N SER A 94 -17.18 4.24 -16.44
CA SER A 94 -15.78 4.29 -16.03
C SER A 94 -15.40 3.08 -15.17
N GLU A 95 -14.15 2.64 -15.26
CA GLU A 95 -13.60 1.60 -14.38
C GLU A 95 -12.13 1.89 -14.04
N VAL A 96 -11.71 1.62 -12.82
CA VAL A 96 -10.33 1.77 -12.34
C VAL A 96 -9.90 0.55 -11.55
N ALA A 97 -8.61 0.20 -11.67
CA ALA A 97 -7.96 -0.77 -10.83
C ALA A 97 -6.70 -0.16 -10.19
N PHE A 98 -6.46 -0.46 -8.91
CA PHE A 98 -5.28 0.01 -8.18
C PHE A 98 -4.93 -0.95 -7.05
N PHE A 99 -3.71 -0.81 -6.52
CA PHE A 99 -3.29 -1.54 -5.32
C PHE A 99 -3.49 -0.67 -4.09
N ALA A 100 -4.23 -1.18 -3.11
CA ALA A 100 -4.46 -0.49 -1.84
C ALA A 100 -3.47 -0.97 -0.78
N VAL A 101 -3.00 -0.01 0.03
CA VAL A 101 -2.11 -0.23 1.17
C VAL A 101 -2.95 -0.21 2.45
N ALA A 102 -2.74 -1.19 3.33
CA ALA A 102 -3.43 -1.32 4.61
C ALA A 102 -3.35 -0.01 5.43
N GLY A 103 -4.47 0.37 6.06
CA GLY A 103 -4.56 1.60 6.85
C GLY A 103 -4.71 2.90 6.05
N SER A 104 -4.45 2.89 4.74
CA SER A 104 -4.62 4.07 3.88
C SER A 104 -6.08 4.33 3.58
N THR A 105 -6.48 5.61 3.60
CA THR A 105 -7.83 6.03 3.23
C THR A 105 -7.85 6.51 1.79
N TYR A 106 -8.75 5.93 1.01
CA TYR A 106 -9.00 6.25 -0.40
C TYR A 106 -10.31 6.99 -0.53
N PHE A 107 -10.33 8.00 -1.38
CA PHE A 107 -11.51 8.79 -1.71
C PHE A 107 -11.85 8.55 -3.17
N PHE A 108 -13.08 8.12 -3.42
CA PHE A 108 -13.60 7.90 -4.76
C PHE A 108 -14.51 9.06 -5.12
N THR A 109 -14.40 9.55 -6.35
CA THR A 109 -15.33 10.53 -6.89
C THR A 109 -15.89 10.06 -8.21
N VAL A 110 -17.18 10.23 -8.37
CA VAL A 110 -17.89 10.04 -9.64
C VAL A 110 -18.51 11.36 -10.03
N ASP A 111 -18.29 11.78 -11.28
CA ASP A 111 -18.88 12.96 -11.90
C ASP A 111 -19.43 12.58 -13.28
N GLY A 112 -20.05 13.52 -13.98
CA GLY A 112 -20.53 13.32 -15.34
C GLY A 112 -19.68 14.02 -16.38
N TYR A 113 -19.37 13.32 -17.47
CA TYR A 113 -18.71 13.91 -18.63
C TYR A 113 -19.57 15.04 -19.20
N ASN A 114 -18.93 16.19 -19.51
CA ASN A 114 -19.62 17.40 -20.00
C ASN A 114 -20.84 17.79 -19.13
N SER A 115 -20.73 17.72 -17.81
CA SER A 115 -21.80 18.05 -16.86
C SER A 115 -23.04 17.13 -16.98
N ALA A 116 -22.88 15.94 -17.54
CA ALA A 116 -23.93 14.94 -17.54
C ALA A 116 -24.32 14.57 -16.09
N SER A 117 -25.56 14.22 -15.90
CA SER A 117 -26.11 13.83 -14.59
C SER A 117 -27.21 12.81 -14.72
N GLY A 118 -27.39 11.99 -13.70
CA GLY A 118 -28.42 10.94 -13.72
C GLY A 118 -28.28 10.02 -12.51
N SER A 119 -28.84 8.82 -12.64
CA SER A 119 -28.66 7.78 -11.62
C SER A 119 -27.24 7.21 -11.70
N ILE A 120 -26.53 7.17 -10.56
CA ILE A 120 -25.21 6.57 -10.42
C ILE A 120 -25.36 5.17 -9.81
N ALA A 121 -24.75 4.18 -10.46
CA ALA A 121 -24.33 2.93 -9.86
C ALA A 121 -22.83 3.03 -9.56
N PHE A 122 -22.41 2.71 -8.34
CA PHE A 122 -21.01 2.66 -7.95
C PHE A 122 -20.72 1.30 -7.33
N ASN A 123 -19.84 0.54 -7.96
CA ASN A 123 -19.42 -0.78 -7.53
C ASN A 123 -17.97 -0.71 -7.07
N PHE A 124 -17.67 -1.41 -5.97
CA PHE A 124 -16.31 -1.46 -5.43
C PHE A 124 -16.00 -2.85 -4.90
N PHE A 125 -14.84 -3.37 -5.28
CA PHE A 125 -14.33 -4.68 -4.87
C PHE A 125 -12.91 -4.52 -4.35
N HIS A 126 -12.62 -5.20 -3.23
CA HIS A 126 -11.29 -5.33 -2.67
C HIS A 126 -10.95 -6.82 -2.54
N THR A 127 -9.87 -7.24 -3.16
CA THR A 127 -9.33 -8.59 -3.05
C THR A 127 -8.06 -8.53 -2.19
N PRO A 128 -8.11 -8.95 -0.93
CA PRO A 128 -6.94 -8.95 -0.06
C PRO A 128 -5.80 -9.76 -0.65
N VAL A 129 -4.60 -9.23 -0.55
CA VAL A 129 -3.35 -9.97 -0.79
C VAL A 129 -2.77 -10.31 0.57
N ALA A 130 -2.59 -11.60 0.83
CA ALA A 130 -1.95 -12.05 2.07
C ALA A 130 -0.47 -11.66 2.03
N GLY A 131 -0.04 -10.85 2.98
CA GLY A 131 1.37 -10.58 3.22
C GLY A 131 2.10 -11.80 3.78
N PRO A 132 3.44 -11.80 3.78
CA PRO A 132 4.23 -12.84 4.41
C PRO A 132 3.95 -12.89 5.93
N PRO A 133 4.11 -14.07 6.59
CA PRO A 133 3.74 -14.23 8.00
C PRO A 133 4.56 -13.35 8.96
N ASN A 134 5.71 -12.87 8.53
CA ASN A 134 6.59 -11.96 9.26
C ASN A 134 6.57 -10.50 8.72
N ASP A 135 5.45 -10.11 8.11
CA ASP A 135 5.15 -8.73 7.70
C ASP A 135 5.22 -7.78 8.91
N TYR A 136 4.50 -8.10 9.98
CA TYR A 136 4.51 -7.30 11.20
C TYR A 136 5.68 -7.66 12.12
N PHE A 137 6.24 -6.67 12.78
CA PHE A 137 7.31 -6.85 13.77
C PHE A 137 6.95 -7.85 14.88
N ALA A 138 5.69 -7.87 15.32
CA ALA A 138 5.21 -8.83 16.31
C ALA A 138 5.25 -10.28 15.78
N GLY A 139 5.09 -10.47 14.47
CA GLY A 139 5.17 -11.75 13.75
C GLY A 139 6.56 -12.11 13.26
N ALA A 140 7.60 -11.37 13.64
CA ALA A 140 8.97 -11.60 13.18
C ALA A 140 9.41 -13.06 13.36
N THR A 141 9.96 -13.65 12.31
CA THR A 141 10.47 -15.02 12.34
C THR A 141 11.65 -15.13 13.32
N VAL A 142 11.55 -16.05 14.28
CA VAL A 142 12.63 -16.29 15.24
C VAL A 142 13.70 -17.19 14.63
N VAL A 143 14.92 -16.67 14.52
CA VAL A 143 16.10 -17.43 14.12
C VAL A 143 16.72 -18.06 15.36
N ALA A 144 16.65 -19.40 15.45
CA ALA A 144 17.14 -20.15 16.59
C ALA A 144 18.58 -20.67 16.43
N SER A 145 19.16 -20.51 15.25
CA SER A 145 20.50 -21.03 14.93
C SER A 145 21.50 -19.93 14.63
N THR A 146 22.79 -20.26 14.70
CA THR A 146 23.89 -19.37 14.29
C THR A 146 24.11 -19.37 12.77
N ASN A 147 23.56 -20.35 12.07
CA ASN A 147 23.52 -20.43 10.62
C ASN A 147 22.07 -20.59 10.18
N TYR A 148 21.55 -19.59 9.49
CA TYR A 148 20.20 -19.56 8.96
C TYR A 148 20.25 -19.08 7.52
N SER A 149 19.53 -19.75 6.65
CA SER A 149 19.34 -19.34 5.27
C SER A 149 17.91 -19.62 4.85
N ILE A 150 17.34 -18.72 4.08
CA ILE A 150 16.04 -18.88 3.44
C ILE A 150 16.15 -18.44 1.99
N SER A 151 15.54 -19.18 1.09
CA SER A 151 15.50 -18.87 -0.35
C SER A 151 14.07 -18.85 -0.84
N ASN A 152 13.84 -18.15 -1.97
CA ASN A 152 12.51 -18.01 -2.57
C ASN A 152 11.48 -17.37 -1.61
N TYR A 153 11.95 -16.55 -0.68
CA TYR A 153 11.09 -15.77 0.20
C TYR A 153 10.73 -14.45 -0.47
N SER A 154 9.46 -14.06 -0.39
CA SER A 154 8.96 -12.83 -1.02
C SER A 154 8.38 -11.90 0.02
N ASN A 155 8.65 -10.61 -0.11
CA ASN A 155 7.99 -9.55 0.65
C ASN A 155 6.75 -8.99 -0.08
N ALA A 156 6.34 -9.60 -1.18
CA ALA A 156 5.13 -9.18 -1.89
C ALA A 156 3.90 -9.24 -0.96
N GLY A 157 3.16 -8.15 -0.91
CA GLY A 157 2.01 -8.00 -0.02
C GLY A 157 2.37 -7.59 1.42
N ALA A 158 3.64 -7.47 1.76
CA ALA A 158 4.04 -6.86 3.03
C ALA A 158 3.65 -5.37 3.10
N SER A 159 3.58 -4.84 4.30
CA SER A 159 3.12 -3.48 4.59
C SER A 159 4.11 -2.74 5.49
N ILE A 160 3.89 -1.43 5.67
CA ILE A 160 4.57 -0.65 6.70
C ILE A 160 3.69 -0.62 7.95
N GLU A 161 4.24 -0.97 9.08
CA GLU A 161 3.59 -0.91 10.38
C GLU A 161 3.71 0.49 11.00
N ALA A 162 2.67 0.94 11.72
CA ALA A 162 2.71 2.23 12.38
C ALA A 162 3.84 2.28 13.44
N GLY A 163 4.75 3.24 13.32
CA GLY A 163 5.93 3.38 14.18
C GLY A 163 7.16 2.62 13.68
N GLU A 164 7.08 2.03 12.51
CA GLU A 164 8.21 1.39 11.85
C GLU A 164 9.27 2.44 11.44
N PRO A 165 10.56 2.19 11.70
CA PRO A 165 11.62 3.11 11.31
C PRO A 165 11.85 3.08 9.80
N ASN A 166 12.20 4.24 9.22
CA ASN A 166 12.65 4.31 7.84
C ASN A 166 14.02 3.60 7.69
N PRO A 167 14.11 2.49 6.95
CA PRO A 167 15.34 1.73 6.82
C PRO A 167 16.41 2.55 6.08
N CYS A 168 17.61 2.67 6.61
CA CYS A 168 18.70 3.48 6.03
C CYS A 168 18.32 4.93 5.68
N GLY A 169 17.22 5.47 6.24
CA GLY A 169 16.68 6.78 5.89
C GLY A 169 15.84 6.80 4.60
N PHE A 170 15.61 5.67 3.97
CA PHE A 170 14.68 5.54 2.83
C PHE A 170 13.25 5.36 3.31
N ALA A 171 12.28 5.81 2.53
CA ALA A 171 10.91 5.42 2.75
C ALA A 171 10.76 3.94 2.40
N GLY A 172 10.47 3.11 3.41
CA GLY A 172 10.16 1.70 3.23
C GLY A 172 8.81 1.48 2.53
N GLY A 173 8.53 0.25 2.13
CA GLY A 173 7.30 -0.09 1.42
C GLY A 173 6.74 -1.48 1.72
N ALA A 174 7.60 -2.44 1.99
CA ALA A 174 7.24 -3.85 2.08
C ALA A 174 8.21 -4.62 2.99
N SER A 175 8.29 -4.20 4.24
CA SER A 175 9.22 -4.76 5.22
C SER A 175 8.82 -6.15 5.68
N VAL A 176 9.83 -7.00 5.91
CA VAL A 176 9.69 -8.31 6.55
C VAL A 176 10.74 -8.48 7.63
N TRP A 177 10.38 -9.20 8.70
CA TRP A 177 11.12 -9.17 9.94
C TRP A 177 11.60 -10.53 10.40
N TRP A 178 12.86 -10.57 10.93
CA TRP A 178 13.42 -11.68 11.70
C TRP A 178 13.94 -11.18 13.04
N ARG A 179 13.98 -12.07 14.02
CA ARG A 179 14.62 -11.83 15.33
C ARG A 179 15.64 -12.91 15.62
N TRP A 180 16.81 -12.48 16.06
CA TRP A 180 17.89 -13.39 16.42
C TRP A 180 18.54 -12.96 17.72
N THR A 181 18.75 -13.93 18.63
CA THR A 181 19.48 -13.73 19.88
C THR A 181 20.75 -14.59 19.82
N PRO A 182 21.93 -13.99 19.57
CA PRO A 182 23.17 -14.75 19.47
C PRO A 182 23.52 -15.40 20.79
N PRO A 183 24.00 -16.67 20.78
CA PRO A 183 24.52 -17.35 21.97
C PRO A 183 25.98 -17.00 22.26
N PHE A 184 26.55 -15.99 21.59
CA PHE A 184 27.93 -15.56 21.72
C PHE A 184 28.07 -14.04 21.57
N THR A 185 29.23 -13.53 22.02
CA THR A 185 29.65 -12.16 21.70
C THR A 185 30.72 -12.22 20.62
N GLY A 186 30.59 -11.43 19.55
CA GLY A 186 31.51 -11.48 18.41
C GLY A 186 31.05 -10.67 17.22
N LEU A 187 31.35 -11.14 16.02
CA LEU A 187 30.93 -10.55 14.74
C LEU A 187 29.91 -11.44 14.06
N ALA A 188 28.80 -10.86 13.61
CA ALA A 188 27.81 -11.52 12.81
C ALA A 188 27.83 -10.99 11.37
N GLN A 189 27.44 -11.85 10.44
CA GLN A 189 27.14 -11.48 9.05
C GLN A 189 25.66 -11.75 8.79
N VAL A 190 25.01 -10.81 8.12
CA VAL A 190 23.66 -10.97 7.53
C VAL A 190 23.71 -10.45 6.11
N ASP A 191 23.08 -11.16 5.19
CA ASP A 191 23.05 -10.75 3.78
C ASP A 191 21.72 -11.08 3.10
N THR A 192 21.52 -10.48 1.94
CA THR A 192 20.42 -10.74 1.01
C THR A 192 20.95 -11.24 -0.34
N LEU A 193 22.06 -11.99 -0.31
CA LEU A 193 22.67 -12.55 -1.53
C LEU A 193 21.67 -13.45 -2.26
N GLY A 194 21.55 -13.25 -3.57
CA GLY A 194 20.56 -13.94 -4.39
C GLY A 194 19.19 -13.27 -4.48
N ALA A 195 18.99 -12.13 -3.80
CA ALA A 195 17.78 -11.32 -4.01
C ALA A 195 17.70 -10.81 -5.46
N SER A 196 16.49 -10.83 -6.03
CA SER A 196 16.21 -10.34 -7.38
C SER A 196 15.93 -8.83 -7.44
N MET A 197 15.92 -8.16 -6.28
CA MET A 197 15.65 -6.72 -6.13
C MET A 197 16.75 -6.04 -5.32
N TYR A 198 16.83 -4.73 -5.41
CA TYR A 198 17.62 -3.93 -4.48
C TYR A 198 16.97 -3.99 -3.09
N ALA A 199 17.60 -4.70 -2.17
CA ALA A 199 17.10 -4.85 -0.82
C ALA A 199 17.72 -3.81 0.12
N ILE A 200 16.90 -3.27 1.02
CA ILE A 200 17.34 -2.49 2.17
C ILE A 200 17.39 -3.45 3.36
N LEU A 201 18.61 -3.77 3.80
CA LEU A 201 18.85 -4.63 4.93
C LEU A 201 19.21 -3.77 6.15
N SER A 202 18.43 -3.86 7.22
CA SER A 202 18.64 -3.04 8.42
C SER A 202 18.62 -3.89 9.68
N ILE A 203 19.48 -3.53 10.63
CA ILE A 203 19.61 -4.21 11.92
C ILE A 203 19.27 -3.22 13.03
N TYR A 204 18.44 -3.67 13.96
CA TYR A 204 18.00 -2.90 15.12
C TYR A 204 18.14 -3.69 16.41
N THR A 205 18.14 -2.97 17.53
CA THR A 205 17.82 -3.49 18.87
C THR A 205 16.54 -2.84 19.37
N GLY A 206 15.81 -3.52 20.24
CA GLY A 206 14.52 -3.04 20.76
C GLY A 206 13.48 -4.13 20.84
N SER A 207 12.42 -3.89 21.59
CA SER A 207 11.38 -4.89 21.87
C SER A 207 10.03 -4.59 21.20
N THR A 208 9.84 -3.37 20.70
CA THR A 208 8.63 -2.93 19.99
C THR A 208 9.02 -2.15 18.74
N VAL A 209 8.18 -2.19 17.71
CA VAL A 209 8.43 -1.52 16.42
C VAL A 209 8.71 -0.02 16.56
N SER A 210 8.02 0.65 17.48
CA SER A 210 8.17 2.09 17.74
C SER A 210 9.36 2.47 18.62
N ASN A 211 10.10 1.47 19.16
CA ASN A 211 11.26 1.68 20.05
C ASN A 211 12.51 0.94 19.53
N LEU A 212 12.63 0.86 18.22
CA LEU A 212 13.81 0.26 17.59
C LEU A 212 14.96 1.26 17.50
N ALA A 213 16.11 0.86 18.03
CA ALA A 213 17.35 1.60 17.91
C ALA A 213 18.21 1.01 16.77
N PRO A 214 18.60 1.81 15.77
CA PRO A 214 19.37 1.32 14.64
C PRO A 214 20.78 0.91 15.07
N VAL A 215 21.25 -0.22 14.56
CA VAL A 215 22.61 -0.71 14.72
C VAL A 215 23.42 -0.44 13.46
N THR A 216 22.94 -0.91 12.32
CA THR A 216 23.56 -0.72 11.00
C THR A 216 22.56 -1.02 9.89
N CYS A 217 22.87 -0.58 8.68
CA CYS A 217 22.07 -0.91 7.51
C CYS A 217 22.91 -0.89 6.22
N ALA A 218 22.40 -1.54 5.17
CA ALA A 218 22.95 -1.50 3.82
C ALA A 218 21.80 -1.52 2.79
N TRP A 219 22.07 -0.96 1.61
CA TRP A 219 21.16 -0.97 0.48
C TRP A 219 21.93 -1.39 -0.76
N ALA A 220 21.59 -2.54 -1.33
CA ALA A 220 22.22 -3.07 -2.54
C ALA A 220 21.41 -4.23 -3.14
N LEU A 221 21.70 -4.58 -4.38
CA LEU A 221 21.39 -5.90 -4.92
C LEU A 221 22.33 -6.92 -4.24
N GLY A 222 21.79 -7.74 -3.33
CA GLY A 222 22.63 -8.63 -2.49
C GLY A 222 23.36 -7.87 -1.39
N ALA A 223 22.66 -7.05 -0.60
CA ALA A 223 23.23 -6.33 0.54
C ALA A 223 23.88 -7.28 1.55
N THR A 224 25.04 -6.91 2.08
CA THR A 224 25.75 -7.68 3.10
C THR A 224 26.18 -6.75 4.23
N LEU A 225 25.91 -7.15 5.48
CA LEU A 225 26.27 -6.44 6.69
C LEU A 225 27.12 -7.30 7.60
N TYR A 226 28.15 -6.67 8.19
CA TYR A 226 28.92 -7.21 9.30
C TYR A 226 28.75 -6.28 10.51
N PHE A 227 28.36 -6.83 11.65
CA PHE A 227 28.14 -6.01 12.84
C PHE A 227 28.46 -6.77 14.13
N PRO A 228 28.93 -6.06 15.18
CA PRO A 228 29.19 -6.68 16.46
C PRO A 228 27.92 -7.12 17.15
N VAL A 229 27.94 -8.31 17.72
CA VAL A 229 26.84 -8.87 18.51
C VAL A 229 27.25 -9.19 19.91
N THR A 230 26.33 -9.08 20.85
CA THR A 230 26.53 -9.42 22.26
C THR A 230 25.64 -10.60 22.63
N ASN A 231 26.21 -11.56 23.34
CA ASN A 231 25.44 -12.71 23.83
C ASN A 231 24.20 -12.31 24.60
N GLY A 232 23.06 -12.89 24.24
CA GLY A 232 21.78 -12.68 24.90
C GLY A 232 21.02 -11.39 24.50
N ILE A 233 21.61 -10.51 23.67
CA ILE A 233 20.91 -9.36 23.10
C ILE A 233 20.13 -9.80 21.86
N THR A 234 18.85 -9.48 21.82
CA THR A 234 18.02 -9.76 20.62
C THR A 234 18.19 -8.65 19.59
N TYR A 235 18.52 -9.04 18.38
CA TYR A 235 18.60 -8.17 17.21
C TYR A 235 17.38 -8.41 16.31
N ALA A 236 16.78 -7.33 15.86
CA ALA A 236 15.74 -7.34 14.83
C ALA A 236 16.41 -7.07 13.47
N ILE A 237 16.11 -7.91 12.51
CA ILE A 237 16.60 -7.85 11.13
C ILE A 237 15.42 -7.52 10.25
N MET A 238 15.49 -6.41 9.53
CA MET A 238 14.49 -5.97 8.57
C MET A 238 15.06 -6.11 7.17
N VAL A 239 14.26 -6.64 6.27
CA VAL A 239 14.49 -6.58 4.82
C VAL A 239 13.32 -5.87 4.17
N ASP A 240 13.61 -4.85 3.37
CA ASP A 240 12.66 -4.05 2.61
C ASP A 240 13.17 -3.85 1.18
N GLY A 241 12.41 -3.21 0.28
CA GLY A 241 12.81 -2.95 -1.09
C GLY A 241 11.83 -2.11 -1.89
#